data_e5327bd3b0bf14f6c805c5b7129e4494
#
_entry.id   e5327bd3b0bf14f6c805c5b7129e4494
#
_cell.length_a   1.000
_cell.length_b   1.000
_cell.length_c   1.000
_cell.angle_alpha   90.00
_cell.angle_beta   90.00
_cell.angle_gamma   90.00
#
_symmetry.space_group_name_H-M   'P 1'
#
loop_
_entity.id
_entity.type
_entity.pdbx_description
1 polymer ?
#
loop_
_entity_poly.entity_id
_entity_poly.type
_entity_poly.pdbx_seq_one_letter_code
_entity_poly.pdbx_strand_id
1 'polypeptide(L)'
;MLSRVRGCFLAGACGDALGYVVEFSDDSMIRSKYGKDGITQMDLIGGVAEVSDDTQMDIYTAQGIIHAAEKNCDYEGMVKEIYHSYLRWYSGHVQCVHSSGTCC
;
A
#
# COMPACT_ATOMS: atom_id res chain seq x y z
N MET A 1 8.37 -21.06 -0.09
CA MET A 1 8.43 -19.82 0.70
C MET A 1 8.14 -18.59 -0.16
N LEU A 2 8.84 -18.37 -1.26
CA LEU A 2 8.67 -17.18 -2.13
C LEU A 2 7.23 -16.98 -2.66
N SER A 3 6.52 -18.04 -3.03
CA SER A 3 5.12 -17.97 -3.50
C SER A 3 4.17 -17.46 -2.42
N ARG A 4 4.41 -17.81 -1.15
CA ARG A 4 3.59 -17.32 -0.03
C ARG A 4 3.82 -15.85 0.23
N VAL A 5 5.07 -15.38 0.15
CA VAL A 5 5.41 -13.95 0.30
C VAL A 5 4.75 -13.14 -0.84
N ARG A 6 4.89 -13.57 -2.09
CA ARG A 6 4.21 -12.94 -3.23
C ARG A 6 2.69 -12.91 -3.06
N GLY A 7 2.10 -14.05 -2.62
CA GLY A 7 0.66 -14.12 -2.36
C GLY A 7 0.19 -13.15 -1.27
N CYS A 8 0.98 -12.98 -0.22
CA CYS A 8 0.71 -12.04 0.86
C CYS A 8 0.63 -10.59 0.34
N PHE A 9 1.67 -10.12 -0.36
CA PHE A 9 1.69 -8.76 -0.92
C PHE A 9 0.61 -8.53 -1.97
N LEU A 10 0.38 -9.50 -2.88
CA LEU A 10 -0.66 -9.37 -3.89
C LEU A 10 -2.06 -9.37 -3.27
N ALA A 11 -2.32 -10.20 -2.26
CA ALA A 11 -3.60 -10.22 -1.58
C ALA A 11 -3.84 -8.93 -0.79
N GLY A 12 -2.80 -8.40 -0.12
CA GLY A 12 -2.85 -7.10 0.55
C GLY A 12 -3.19 -5.97 -0.42
N ALA A 13 -2.44 -5.87 -1.52
CA ALA A 13 -2.68 -4.86 -2.55
C ALA A 13 -4.06 -4.97 -3.21
N CYS A 14 -4.58 -6.20 -3.41
CA CYS A 14 -5.93 -6.41 -3.91
C CYS A 14 -7.00 -5.95 -2.90
N GLY A 15 -6.79 -6.22 -1.62
CA GLY A 15 -7.67 -5.77 -0.54
C GLY A 15 -7.68 -4.24 -0.43
N ASP A 16 -6.52 -3.63 -0.43
CA ASP A 16 -6.33 -2.19 -0.44
C ASP A 16 -7.02 -1.54 -1.65
N ALA A 17 -6.75 -1.99 -2.87
CA ALA A 17 -7.37 -1.46 -4.08
C ALA A 17 -8.90 -1.63 -4.10
N LEU A 18 -9.43 -2.69 -3.49
CA LEU A 18 -10.88 -2.90 -3.36
C LEU A 18 -11.48 -1.91 -2.36
N GLY A 19 -10.82 -1.66 -1.25
CA GLY A 19 -11.26 -0.77 -0.17
C GLY A 19 -11.05 0.71 -0.46
N TYR A 20 -9.98 1.06 -1.14
CA TYR A 20 -9.53 2.43 -1.35
C TYR A 20 -10.59 3.34 -1.98
N VAL A 21 -11.30 2.84 -2.99
CA VAL A 21 -12.34 3.62 -3.69
C VAL A 21 -13.59 3.93 -2.84
N VAL A 22 -13.70 3.32 -1.68
CA VAL A 22 -14.80 3.52 -0.72
C VAL A 22 -14.34 3.98 0.67
N GLU A 23 -13.04 4.20 0.86
CA GLU A 23 -12.40 4.51 2.14
C GLU A 23 -13.09 5.68 2.88
N PHE A 24 -13.49 6.72 2.17
CA PHE A 24 -14.14 7.91 2.72
C PHE A 24 -15.66 7.93 2.50
N SER A 25 -16.26 6.78 2.14
CA SER A 25 -17.69 6.66 1.87
C SER A 25 -18.40 6.04 3.07
N ASP A 26 -19.59 6.55 3.41
CA ASP A 26 -20.43 5.89 4.40
C ASP A 26 -21.18 4.68 3.79
N ASP A 27 -21.78 3.84 4.66
CA ASP A 27 -22.51 2.63 4.25
C ASP A 27 -23.65 2.95 3.25
N SER A 28 -24.33 4.07 3.42
CA SER A 28 -25.44 4.47 2.53
C SER A 28 -24.94 4.81 1.14
N MET A 29 -23.81 5.49 1.03
CA MET A 29 -23.16 5.83 -0.24
C MET A 29 -22.65 4.58 -0.95
N ILE A 30 -22.00 3.67 -0.19
CA ILE A 30 -21.49 2.40 -0.74
C ILE A 30 -22.64 1.57 -1.29
N ARG A 31 -23.72 1.39 -0.53
CA ARG A 31 -24.91 0.64 -0.98
C ARG A 31 -25.63 1.29 -2.15
N SER A 32 -25.67 2.61 -2.19
CA SER A 32 -26.25 3.36 -3.31
C SER A 32 -25.48 3.14 -4.61
N LYS A 33 -24.14 3.09 -4.55
CA LYS A 33 -23.27 2.94 -5.73
C LYS A 33 -23.11 1.49 -6.16
N TYR A 34 -22.94 0.57 -5.21
CA TYR A 34 -22.56 -0.82 -5.49
C TYR A 34 -23.66 -1.85 -5.17
N GLY A 35 -24.80 -1.42 -4.63
CA GLY A 35 -25.90 -2.30 -4.25
C GLY A 35 -25.81 -2.80 -2.82
N LYS A 36 -26.78 -3.66 -2.44
CA LYS A 36 -26.95 -4.15 -1.05
C LYS A 36 -25.74 -4.91 -0.49
N ASP A 37 -24.97 -5.55 -1.35
CA ASP A 37 -23.83 -6.38 -0.98
C ASP A 37 -22.52 -5.58 -0.90
N GLY A 38 -22.57 -4.27 -1.20
CA GLY A 38 -21.39 -3.40 -1.22
C GLY A 38 -20.48 -3.65 -2.42
N ILE A 39 -19.21 -3.22 -2.30
CA ILE A 39 -18.24 -3.42 -3.37
C ILE A 39 -17.77 -4.87 -3.40
N THR A 40 -17.94 -5.53 -4.53
CA THR A 40 -17.57 -6.94 -4.75
C THR A 40 -16.61 -7.15 -5.91
N GLN A 41 -16.31 -6.08 -6.64
CA GLN A 41 -15.40 -6.08 -7.79
C GLN A 41 -14.53 -4.83 -7.75
N MET A 42 -13.32 -4.92 -8.31
CA MET A 42 -12.42 -3.77 -8.44
C MET A 42 -13.08 -2.66 -9.25
N ASP A 43 -13.09 -1.45 -8.72
CA ASP A 43 -13.48 -0.25 -9.45
C ASP A 43 -12.23 0.30 -10.14
N LEU A 44 -12.18 0.26 -11.46
CA LEU A 44 -10.99 0.61 -12.23
C LEU A 44 -11.01 2.07 -12.66
N ILE A 45 -9.94 2.78 -12.39
CA ILE A 45 -9.71 4.14 -12.87
C ILE A 45 -8.75 4.07 -14.06
N GLY A 46 -9.24 4.44 -15.24
CA GLY A 46 -8.43 4.31 -16.46
C GLY A 46 -8.03 2.86 -16.81
N GLY A 47 -8.79 1.86 -16.33
CA GLY A 47 -8.50 0.44 -16.56
C GLY A 47 -7.53 -0.17 -15.55
N VAL A 48 -7.17 0.56 -14.49
CA VAL A 48 -6.25 0.11 -13.44
C VAL A 48 -6.94 0.21 -12.08
N ALA A 49 -6.75 -0.80 -11.22
CA ALA A 49 -7.10 -0.73 -9.82
C ALA A 49 -5.99 0.03 -9.07
N GLU A 50 -6.33 1.15 -8.47
CA GLU A 50 -5.39 1.96 -7.69
C GLU A 50 -5.22 1.37 -6.29
N VAL A 51 -4.00 1.43 -5.79
CA VAL A 51 -3.65 1.11 -4.40
C VAL A 51 -3.35 2.38 -3.62
N SER A 52 -3.59 2.33 -2.31
CA SER A 52 -3.32 3.46 -1.42
C SER A 52 -1.88 3.45 -0.87
N ASP A 53 -1.62 4.31 0.10
CA ASP A 53 -0.41 4.33 0.90
C ASP A 53 -0.23 3.06 1.77
N ASP A 54 -1.28 2.32 2.09
CA ASP A 54 -1.20 1.06 2.82
C ASP A 54 -0.34 0.04 2.06
N THR A 55 -0.59 -0.18 0.77
CA THR A 55 0.27 -1.05 -0.07
C THR A 55 1.68 -0.51 -0.19
N GLN A 56 1.84 0.82 -0.31
CA GLN A 56 3.16 1.44 -0.37
C GLN A 56 3.94 1.20 0.94
N MET A 57 3.30 1.39 2.10
CA MET A 57 3.90 1.16 3.42
C MET A 57 4.31 -0.30 3.61
N ASP A 58 3.51 -1.26 3.13
CA ASP A 58 3.87 -2.68 3.14
C ASP A 58 5.18 -2.95 2.38
N ILE A 59 5.33 -2.37 1.19
CA ILE A 59 6.54 -2.50 0.36
C ILE A 59 7.75 -1.90 1.09
N TYR A 60 7.61 -0.72 1.67
CA TYR A 60 8.70 -0.06 2.39
C TYR A 60 9.04 -0.77 3.71
N THR A 61 8.08 -1.39 4.38
CA THR A 61 8.33 -2.30 5.51
C THR A 61 9.20 -3.48 5.08
N ALA A 62 8.83 -4.14 3.99
CA ALA A 62 9.59 -5.25 3.44
C ALA A 62 11.03 -4.85 3.05
N GLN A 63 11.21 -3.68 2.44
CA GLN A 63 12.53 -3.14 2.13
C GLN A 63 13.39 -2.94 3.40
N GLY A 64 12.79 -2.39 4.47
CA GLY A 64 13.49 -2.22 5.75
C GLY A 64 13.93 -3.55 6.34
N ILE A 65 13.08 -4.57 6.29
CA ILE A 65 13.41 -5.93 6.76
C ILE A 65 14.54 -6.55 5.93
N ILE A 66 14.50 -6.40 4.61
CA ILE A 66 15.54 -6.91 3.71
C ILE A 66 16.87 -6.23 4.01
N HIS A 67 16.91 -4.92 4.14
CA HIS A 67 18.15 -4.18 4.49
C HIS A 67 18.72 -4.60 5.85
N ALA A 68 17.84 -4.83 6.84
CA ALA A 68 18.27 -5.32 8.14
C ALA A 68 18.89 -6.71 8.05
N ALA A 69 18.30 -7.61 7.27
CA ALA A 69 18.82 -8.94 7.05
C ALA A 69 20.18 -8.93 6.33
N GLU A 70 20.34 -8.10 5.30
CA GLU A 70 21.62 -7.92 4.58
C GLU A 70 22.75 -7.41 5.48
N LYS A 71 22.40 -6.56 6.46
CA LYS A 71 23.35 -6.02 7.45
C LYS A 71 23.55 -6.91 8.68
N ASN A 72 22.84 -8.05 8.75
CA ASN A 72 22.81 -8.92 9.94
C ASN A 72 22.43 -8.18 11.23
N CYS A 73 21.46 -7.28 11.14
CA CYS A 73 20.97 -6.52 12.28
C CYS A 73 20.26 -7.41 13.30
N ASP A 74 20.35 -7.04 14.58
CA ASP A 74 19.47 -7.52 15.63
C ASP A 74 18.06 -6.89 15.51
N TYR A 75 17.17 -7.17 16.48
CA TYR A 75 15.81 -6.65 16.47
C TYR A 75 15.76 -5.11 16.46
N GLU A 76 16.59 -4.46 17.29
CA GLU A 76 16.60 -2.99 17.34
C GLU A 76 17.11 -2.39 16.04
N GLY A 77 18.12 -3.00 15.43
CA GLY A 77 18.64 -2.61 14.13
C GLY A 77 17.59 -2.78 13.03
N MET A 78 16.81 -3.86 13.06
CA MET A 78 15.71 -4.07 12.12
C MET A 78 14.65 -2.97 12.25
N VAL A 79 14.25 -2.60 13.45
CA VAL A 79 13.29 -1.50 13.68
C VAL A 79 13.83 -0.19 13.11
N LYS A 80 15.13 0.10 13.27
CA LYS A 80 15.78 1.29 12.69
C LYS A 80 15.79 1.27 11.16
N GLU A 81 16.06 0.13 10.53
CA GLU A 81 16.04 0.00 9.06
C GLU A 81 14.62 0.19 8.50
N ILE A 82 13.61 -0.34 9.17
CA ILE A 82 12.19 -0.09 8.79
C ILE A 82 11.87 1.40 8.93
N TYR A 83 12.25 2.04 10.03
CA TYR A 83 12.06 3.48 10.22
C TYR A 83 12.74 4.30 9.12
N HIS A 84 13.98 4.01 8.77
CA HIS A 84 14.67 4.67 7.67
C HIS A 84 13.98 4.42 6.32
N SER A 85 13.38 3.24 6.13
CA SER A 85 12.59 2.94 4.94
C SER A 85 11.37 3.85 4.84
N TYR A 86 10.64 4.05 5.93
CA TYR A 86 9.52 4.99 5.99
C TYR A 86 9.93 6.44 5.75
N LEU A 87 11.08 6.87 6.24
CA LEU A 87 11.59 8.21 5.93
C LEU A 87 11.87 8.38 4.44
N ARG A 88 12.38 7.35 3.75
CA ARG A 88 12.55 7.38 2.30
C ARG A 88 11.22 7.47 1.56
N TRP A 89 10.22 6.69 1.97
CA TRP A 89 8.86 6.78 1.43
C TRP A 89 8.29 8.19 1.59
N TYR A 90 8.34 8.74 2.79
CA TYR A 90 7.84 10.07 3.09
C TYR A 90 8.53 11.15 2.24
N SER A 91 9.87 11.11 2.14
CA SER A 91 10.64 12.07 1.34
C SER A 91 10.31 11.98 -0.15
N GLY A 92 10.13 10.77 -0.68
CA GLY A 92 9.73 10.53 -2.07
C GLY A 92 8.31 11.04 -2.34
N HIS A 93 7.38 10.80 -1.41
CA HIS A 93 5.99 11.23 -1.52
C HIS A 93 5.86 12.77 -1.52
N VAL A 94 6.58 13.45 -0.62
CA VAL A 94 6.61 14.93 -0.57
C VAL A 94 7.18 15.52 -1.85
N GLN A 95 8.20 14.91 -2.46
CA GLN A 95 8.75 15.37 -3.74
C GLN A 95 7.75 15.20 -4.90
N CYS A 96 6.97 14.12 -4.92
CA CYS A 96 5.93 13.92 -5.95
C CYS A 96 4.81 14.96 -5.85
N VAL A 97 4.40 15.35 -4.66
CA VAL A 97 3.34 16.37 -4.45
C VAL A 97 3.80 17.76 -4.90
N HIS A 98 5.11 18.04 -4.85
CA HIS A 98 5.67 19.34 -5.28
C HIS A 98 6.09 19.39 -6.75
N SER A 99 6.29 18.26 -7.42
CA SER A 99 6.50 18.20 -8.85
C SER A 99 5.13 18.02 -9.53
N SER A 100 4.55 19.13 -9.98
CA SER A 100 3.26 19.20 -10.65
C SER A 100 2.93 17.95 -11.52
N GLY A 101 2.06 17.10 -11.00
CA GLY A 101 1.10 16.42 -11.83
C GLY A 101 1.36 15.00 -12.29
N THR A 102 2.17 14.18 -11.66
CA THR A 102 2.08 12.72 -11.87
C THR A 102 2.74 11.99 -10.69
N CYS A 103 1.95 11.60 -9.71
CA CYS A 103 2.34 10.52 -8.82
C CYS A 103 2.21 9.21 -9.60
N CYS A 104 3.31 8.53 -9.79
CA CYS A 104 3.32 7.13 -10.20
C CYS A 104 3.15 6.26 -8.97
#